data_87fabd63b604b7505fa0e830a15ec202
#
_entry.id   87fabd63b604b7505fa0e830a15ec202
#
_cell.length_a   1.000
_cell.length_b   1.000
_cell.length_c   1.000
_cell.angle_alpha   90.00
_cell.angle_beta   90.00
_cell.angle_gamma   90.00
#
_symmetry.space_group_name_H-M   'P 1'
#
loop_
_entity.id
_entity.type
_entity.pdbx_description
1 polymer ?
#
loop_
_entity_poly.entity_id
_entity_poly.type
_entity_poly.pdbx_seq_one_letter_code
_entity_poly.pdbx_strand_id
1 'polypeptide(L)'
;WLVPRSDREAERIAERSIAVLPFDNLSDSKEDEYFSDGITEEIITQLSKVSDLLVISRTSVLQYKGTTKTIREIGEELGVTAILEGSVRRDGDNLRITGQLIETKSDQHLWADTYDRRMENIFQIQTDVATRIAKALDARISRSEKRSMATVPTQNVEAYTLYLKGRTEYFNYTYEGFEKSVDYYRQALKLDPSYALAYSGMGDSYGQMFLDNQDELYSELSVQSSEKALSINKDLAEGYKARALISSYLGRISEAIDMNKRAIELGYFTAESN
;
A
#
# COMPACT_ATOMS: atom_id res chain seq x y z
N TRP A 1 23.02 19.76 27.28
CA TRP A 1 22.65 18.38 26.98
C TRP A 1 22.49 18.29 25.46
N LEU A 2 23.46 17.63 24.79
CA LEU A 2 23.41 17.37 23.36
C LEU A 2 22.60 16.06 23.19
N VAL A 3 21.38 16.16 22.68
CA VAL A 3 20.59 15.00 22.23
C VAL A 3 21.39 14.28 21.14
N PRO A 4 21.57 12.96 21.22
CA PRO A 4 22.25 12.18 20.19
C PRO A 4 21.66 12.47 18.78
N ARG A 5 22.48 12.37 17.74
CA ARG A 5 22.06 12.71 16.37
C ARG A 5 20.93 11.79 15.87
N SER A 6 20.92 10.53 16.31
CA SER A 6 19.86 9.54 16.06
C SER A 6 18.51 9.94 16.66
N ASP A 7 18.50 10.49 17.88
CA ASP A 7 17.25 10.84 18.57
C ASP A 7 16.62 12.08 17.95
N ARG A 8 17.43 13.07 17.51
CA ARG A 8 16.94 14.24 16.77
C ARG A 8 16.38 13.89 15.39
N GLU A 9 16.91 12.86 14.75
CA GLU A 9 16.41 12.40 13.45
C GLU A 9 15.09 11.65 13.63
N ALA A 10 14.97 10.81 14.66
CA ALA A 10 13.75 10.13 15.04
C ALA A 10 12.62 11.12 15.43
N GLU A 11 12.93 12.14 16.26
CA GLU A 11 11.98 13.19 16.61
C GLU A 11 11.50 13.96 15.36
N ARG A 12 12.41 14.29 14.44
CA ARG A 12 12.06 15.00 13.20
C ARG A 12 11.20 14.16 12.26
N ILE A 13 11.40 12.84 12.20
CA ILE A 13 10.56 11.92 11.43
C ILE A 13 9.18 11.80 12.09
N ALA A 14 9.11 11.72 13.43
CA ALA A 14 7.85 11.70 14.15
C ALA A 14 7.01 12.97 13.94
N GLU A 15 7.66 14.13 13.76
CA GLU A 15 7.01 15.39 13.37
C GLU A 15 6.41 15.38 11.96
N ARG A 16 6.81 14.42 11.09
CA ARG A 16 6.30 14.21 9.74
C ARG A 16 5.58 12.89 9.62
N SER A 17 4.71 12.62 10.57
CA SER A 17 3.89 11.42 10.61
C SER A 17 2.54 11.66 9.93
N ILE A 18 2.10 10.68 9.14
CA ILE A 18 0.85 10.75 8.38
C ILE A 18 0.07 9.45 8.45
N ALA A 19 -1.26 9.58 8.60
CA ALA A 19 -2.21 8.52 8.35
C ALA A 19 -3.03 8.85 7.09
N VAL A 20 -3.21 7.87 6.21
CA VAL A 20 -4.11 7.97 5.06
C VAL A 20 -5.38 7.22 5.40
N LEU A 21 -6.49 7.92 5.61
CA LEU A 21 -7.78 7.28 5.89
C LEU A 21 -8.32 6.58 4.64
N PRO A 22 -9.14 5.54 4.80
CA PRO A 22 -9.83 4.93 3.66
C PRO A 22 -10.64 5.99 2.89
N PHE A 23 -10.38 6.09 1.58
CA PHE A 23 -11.07 7.05 0.73
C PHE A 23 -12.53 6.62 0.53
N ASP A 24 -13.44 7.59 0.56
CA ASP A 24 -14.86 7.35 0.32
C ASP A 24 -15.12 7.00 -1.15
N ASN A 25 -15.95 5.98 -1.40
CA ASN A 25 -16.45 5.69 -2.72
C ASN A 25 -17.67 6.58 -3.01
N LEU A 26 -17.52 7.53 -3.93
CA LEU A 26 -18.59 8.40 -4.45
C LEU A 26 -19.07 7.99 -5.85
N SER A 27 -18.68 6.80 -6.31
CA SER A 27 -19.21 6.22 -7.58
C SER A 27 -20.67 5.78 -7.39
N ASP A 28 -21.41 5.69 -8.49
CA ASP A 28 -22.81 5.22 -8.47
C ASP A 28 -22.91 3.73 -8.13
N SER A 29 -21.83 2.94 -8.38
CA SER A 29 -21.75 1.53 -8.05
C SER A 29 -21.01 1.28 -6.75
N LYS A 30 -21.64 0.52 -5.85
CA LYS A 30 -20.94 -0.02 -4.66
C LYS A 30 -19.84 -1.03 -5.04
N GLU A 31 -19.94 -1.62 -6.23
CA GLU A 31 -18.91 -2.52 -6.75
C GLU A 31 -17.57 -1.82 -6.98
N ASP A 32 -17.55 -0.47 -7.08
CA ASP A 32 -16.31 0.31 -7.21
C ASP A 32 -15.59 0.56 -5.86
N GLU A 33 -16.09 0.00 -4.74
CA GLU A 33 -15.46 0.10 -3.42
C GLU A 33 -14.01 -0.41 -3.44
N TYR A 34 -13.76 -1.53 -4.16
CA TYR A 34 -12.40 -2.07 -4.31
C TYR A 34 -11.42 -1.04 -4.90
N PHE A 35 -11.94 -0.13 -5.72
CA PHE A 35 -11.11 0.87 -6.38
C PHE A 35 -10.69 1.98 -5.40
N SER A 36 -11.62 2.48 -4.57
CA SER A 36 -11.32 3.46 -3.52
C SER A 36 -10.36 2.90 -2.47
N ASP A 37 -10.56 1.65 -2.05
CA ASP A 37 -9.68 0.94 -1.14
C ASP A 37 -8.28 0.75 -1.76
N GLY A 38 -8.22 0.40 -3.05
CA GLY A 38 -6.98 0.25 -3.80
C GLY A 38 -6.20 1.56 -3.94
N ILE A 39 -6.87 2.67 -4.24
CA ILE A 39 -6.25 4.00 -4.31
C ILE A 39 -5.66 4.39 -2.94
N THR A 40 -6.39 4.14 -1.86
CA THR A 40 -5.90 4.38 -0.50
C THR A 40 -4.60 3.61 -0.25
N GLU A 41 -4.58 2.31 -0.55
CA GLU A 41 -3.41 1.45 -0.37
C GLU A 41 -2.21 1.91 -1.21
N GLU A 42 -2.45 2.26 -2.48
CA GLU A 42 -1.39 2.72 -3.36
C GLU A 42 -0.79 4.07 -2.90
N ILE A 43 -1.61 5.00 -2.39
CA ILE A 43 -1.11 6.25 -1.82
C ILE A 43 -0.26 5.96 -0.58
N ILE A 44 -0.69 5.06 0.32
CA ILE A 44 0.10 4.61 1.47
C ILE A 44 1.44 4.05 0.97
N THR A 45 1.42 3.16 -0.01
CA THR A 45 2.61 2.53 -0.59
C THR A 45 3.55 3.57 -1.21
N GLN A 46 3.03 4.56 -1.95
CA GLN A 46 3.86 5.62 -2.53
C GLN A 46 4.49 6.52 -1.47
N LEU A 47 3.74 6.89 -0.43
CA LEU A 47 4.25 7.70 0.69
C LEU A 47 5.30 6.94 1.50
N SER A 48 5.13 5.64 1.70
CA SER A 48 6.08 4.78 2.43
C SER A 48 7.45 4.66 1.74
N LYS A 49 7.55 4.99 0.44
CA LYS A 49 8.85 5.08 -0.26
C LYS A 49 9.68 6.31 0.13
N VAL A 50 9.09 7.25 0.87
CA VAL A 50 9.76 8.49 1.32
C VAL A 50 10.27 8.29 2.74
N SER A 51 11.57 8.04 2.90
CA SER A 51 12.20 7.71 4.19
C SER A 51 12.13 8.82 5.24
N ASP A 52 11.83 10.05 4.84
CA ASP A 52 11.66 11.22 5.72
C ASP A 52 10.21 11.35 6.25
N LEU A 53 9.30 10.39 5.92
CA LEU A 53 7.93 10.31 6.42
C LEU A 53 7.72 9.07 7.30
N LEU A 54 6.94 9.22 8.37
CA LEU A 54 6.37 8.11 9.12
C LEU A 54 4.93 7.88 8.65
N VAL A 55 4.70 6.80 7.91
CA VAL A 55 3.39 6.49 7.34
C VAL A 55 2.72 5.37 8.14
N ILE A 56 1.50 5.61 8.61
CA ILE A 56 0.74 4.61 9.37
C ILE A 56 0.25 3.51 8.42
N SER A 57 0.31 2.26 8.89
CA SER A 57 -0.10 1.10 8.10
C SER A 57 -1.59 1.12 7.75
N ARG A 58 -1.93 0.50 6.61
CA ARG A 58 -3.32 0.33 6.16
C ARG A 58 -4.19 -0.34 7.24
N THR A 59 -3.69 -1.38 7.89
CA THR A 59 -4.43 -2.13 8.92
C THR A 59 -4.86 -1.24 10.08
N SER A 60 -4.00 -0.32 10.51
CA SER A 60 -4.31 0.60 11.62
C SER A 60 -5.38 1.63 11.25
N VAL A 61 -5.48 2.02 9.97
CA VAL A 61 -6.45 3.04 9.53
C VAL A 61 -7.79 2.47 9.09
N LEU A 62 -7.90 1.18 8.80
CA LEU A 62 -9.15 0.54 8.34
C LEU A 62 -10.33 0.72 9.31
N GLN A 63 -10.06 0.73 10.62
CA GLN A 63 -11.09 0.92 11.64
C GLN A 63 -11.80 2.28 11.57
N TYR A 64 -11.21 3.24 10.84
CA TYR A 64 -11.78 4.59 10.68
C TYR A 64 -12.65 4.72 9.42
N LYS A 65 -12.87 3.65 8.66
CA LYS A 65 -13.78 3.68 7.49
C LYS A 65 -15.20 4.00 7.94
N GLY A 66 -15.76 5.12 7.44
CA GLY A 66 -17.09 5.59 7.82
C GLY A 66 -17.21 6.06 9.28
N THR A 67 -16.10 6.37 9.94
CA THR A 67 -16.09 6.87 11.32
C THR A 67 -16.72 8.26 11.43
N THR A 68 -17.25 8.57 12.64
CA THR A 68 -17.72 9.91 13.00
C THR A 68 -16.73 10.66 13.90
N LYS A 69 -15.55 10.07 14.16
CA LYS A 69 -14.49 10.72 14.94
C LYS A 69 -13.94 11.92 14.20
N THR A 70 -13.53 12.92 14.95
CA THR A 70 -12.86 14.10 14.41
C THR A 70 -11.41 13.78 14.01
N ILE A 71 -10.85 14.56 13.10
CA ILE A 71 -9.43 14.47 12.67
C ILE A 71 -8.48 14.52 13.88
N ARG A 72 -8.80 15.36 14.87
CA ARG A 72 -8.02 15.48 16.11
C ARG A 72 -8.02 14.16 16.90
N GLU A 73 -9.20 13.59 17.14
CA GLU A 73 -9.33 12.32 17.87
C GLU A 73 -8.56 11.18 17.18
N ILE A 74 -8.70 11.07 15.86
CA ILE A 74 -7.96 10.07 15.07
C ILE A 74 -6.46 10.32 15.15
N GLY A 75 -6.03 11.59 15.04
CA GLY A 75 -4.63 11.97 15.13
C GLY A 75 -4.00 11.65 16.47
N GLU A 76 -4.74 11.86 17.58
CA GLU A 76 -4.31 11.50 18.93
C GLU A 76 -4.21 9.98 19.11
N GLU A 77 -5.17 9.20 18.62
CA GLU A 77 -5.18 7.73 18.70
C GLU A 77 -4.06 7.10 17.90
N LEU A 78 -3.76 7.62 16.71
CA LEU A 78 -2.69 7.10 15.83
C LEU A 78 -1.32 7.72 16.11
N GLY A 79 -1.26 8.78 16.91
CA GLY A 79 -0.01 9.49 17.21
C GLY A 79 0.59 10.19 16.00
N VAL A 80 -0.24 10.72 15.07
CA VAL A 80 0.23 11.36 13.84
C VAL A 80 -0.01 12.87 13.83
N THR A 81 0.84 13.58 13.09
CA THR A 81 0.75 15.03 12.94
C THR A 81 -0.14 15.47 11.80
N ALA A 82 -0.38 14.60 10.82
CA ALA A 82 -1.24 14.89 9.68
C ALA A 82 -2.10 13.68 9.30
N ILE A 83 -3.27 13.97 8.73
CA ILE A 83 -4.19 12.98 8.17
C ILE A 83 -4.52 13.38 6.74
N LEU A 84 -4.42 12.40 5.83
CA LEU A 84 -4.97 12.51 4.50
C LEU A 84 -6.33 11.82 4.48
N GLU A 85 -7.36 12.54 4.11
CA GLU A 85 -8.68 12.02 3.76
C GLU A 85 -9.02 12.32 2.31
N GLY A 86 -9.99 11.63 1.76
CA GLY A 86 -10.37 11.86 0.38
C GLY A 86 -11.53 11.01 -0.10
N SER A 87 -11.84 11.18 -1.39
CA SER A 87 -12.88 10.44 -2.06
C SER A 87 -12.50 10.10 -3.49
N VAL A 88 -13.08 9.03 -4.00
CA VAL A 88 -12.92 8.56 -5.37
C VAL A 88 -14.31 8.43 -6.00
N ARG A 89 -14.48 9.00 -7.18
CA ARG A 89 -15.64 8.76 -8.06
C ARG A 89 -15.14 8.22 -9.39
N ARG A 90 -15.66 7.09 -9.77
CA ARG A 90 -15.44 6.48 -11.08
C ARG A 90 -16.73 6.51 -11.89
N ASP A 91 -16.59 6.93 -13.16
CA ASP A 91 -17.66 6.87 -14.16
C ASP A 91 -17.05 6.36 -15.47
N GLY A 92 -17.21 5.06 -15.72
CA GLY A 92 -16.51 4.38 -16.80
C GLY A 92 -15.00 4.52 -16.71
N ASP A 93 -14.40 5.20 -17.70
CA ASP A 93 -12.95 5.51 -17.74
C ASP A 93 -12.58 6.83 -17.05
N ASN A 94 -13.57 7.61 -16.61
CA ASN A 94 -13.29 8.88 -15.95
C ASN A 94 -13.15 8.68 -14.44
N LEU A 95 -12.15 9.35 -13.89
CA LEU A 95 -11.86 9.36 -12.46
C LEU A 95 -11.86 10.77 -11.93
N ARG A 96 -12.54 10.96 -10.80
CA ARG A 96 -12.34 12.12 -9.95
C ARG A 96 -11.82 11.64 -8.60
N ILE A 97 -10.63 12.11 -8.22
CA ILE A 97 -10.00 11.83 -6.93
C ILE A 97 -9.83 13.16 -6.23
N THR A 98 -10.41 13.30 -5.04
CA THR A 98 -10.23 14.46 -4.17
C THR A 98 -9.43 14.03 -2.96
N GLY A 99 -8.43 14.81 -2.57
CA GLY A 99 -7.62 14.58 -1.37
C GLY A 99 -7.44 15.86 -0.58
N GLN A 100 -7.42 15.74 0.74
CA GLN A 100 -7.19 16.82 1.69
C GLN A 100 -6.23 16.34 2.77
N LEU A 101 -5.11 17.07 2.94
CA LEU A 101 -4.15 16.85 4.01
C LEU A 101 -4.42 17.85 5.13
N ILE A 102 -4.69 17.35 6.33
CA ILE A 102 -5.12 18.15 7.47
C ILE A 102 -4.16 17.97 8.63
N GLU A 103 -3.72 19.05 9.24
CA GLU A 103 -2.95 19.03 10.48
C GLU A 103 -3.83 18.64 11.66
N THR A 104 -3.44 17.60 12.41
CA THR A 104 -4.30 17.01 13.45
C THR A 104 -4.54 17.93 14.65
N LYS A 105 -3.58 18.80 15.00
CA LYS A 105 -3.67 19.69 16.15
C LYS A 105 -4.53 20.92 15.91
N SER A 106 -4.40 21.53 14.74
CA SER A 106 -5.05 22.81 14.39
C SER A 106 -6.30 22.65 13.56
N ASP A 107 -6.53 21.46 12.98
CA ASP A 107 -7.58 21.19 11.99
C ASP A 107 -7.44 22.05 10.71
N GLN A 108 -6.21 22.48 10.40
CA GLN A 108 -5.91 23.29 9.23
C GLN A 108 -5.58 22.43 8.03
N HIS A 109 -6.11 22.79 6.86
CA HIS A 109 -5.75 22.16 5.61
C HIS A 109 -4.34 22.59 5.20
N LEU A 110 -3.41 21.66 5.17
CA LEU A 110 -2.05 21.84 4.68
C LEU A 110 -2.00 21.78 3.14
N TRP A 111 -2.90 20.98 2.57
CA TRP A 111 -3.06 20.80 1.13
C TRP A 111 -4.44 20.24 0.80
N ALA A 112 -5.01 20.66 -0.33
CA ALA A 112 -6.21 20.08 -0.92
C ALA A 112 -6.13 20.18 -2.43
N ASP A 113 -6.54 19.14 -3.16
CA ASP A 113 -6.60 19.16 -4.63
C ASP A 113 -7.65 18.15 -5.13
N THR A 114 -8.07 18.36 -6.38
CA THR A 114 -8.99 17.47 -7.11
C THR A 114 -8.42 17.12 -8.47
N TYR A 115 -8.36 15.84 -8.76
CA TYR A 115 -7.86 15.27 -10.01
C TYR A 115 -9.01 14.75 -10.84
N ASP A 116 -9.30 15.41 -11.96
CA ASP A 116 -10.22 14.94 -13.00
C ASP A 116 -9.36 14.38 -14.14
N ARG A 117 -9.28 13.05 -14.24
CA ARG A 117 -8.39 12.36 -15.19
C ARG A 117 -9.06 11.09 -15.72
N ARG A 118 -8.45 10.52 -16.76
CA ARG A 118 -8.81 9.18 -17.25
C ARG A 118 -8.06 8.11 -16.47
N MET A 119 -8.65 6.91 -16.41
CA MET A 119 -8.10 5.74 -15.73
C MET A 119 -6.66 5.39 -16.16
N GLU A 120 -6.33 5.62 -17.43
CA GLU A 120 -4.97 5.43 -17.97
C GLU A 120 -3.89 6.28 -17.28
N ASN A 121 -4.29 7.35 -16.57
CA ASN A 121 -3.38 8.26 -15.88
C ASN A 121 -3.28 7.97 -14.36
N ILE A 122 -3.85 6.86 -13.88
CA ILE A 122 -3.97 6.59 -12.44
C ILE A 122 -2.63 6.60 -11.71
N PHE A 123 -1.60 6.00 -12.29
CA PHE A 123 -0.26 5.95 -11.66
C PHE A 123 0.41 7.32 -11.57
N GLN A 124 0.12 8.21 -12.54
CA GLN A 124 0.60 9.59 -12.50
C GLN A 124 -0.08 10.37 -11.37
N ILE A 125 -1.39 10.16 -11.16
CA ILE A 125 -2.13 10.79 -10.06
C ILE A 125 -1.57 10.35 -8.72
N GLN A 126 -1.37 9.07 -8.51
CA GLN A 126 -0.83 8.52 -7.26
C GLN A 126 0.55 9.10 -6.92
N THR A 127 1.44 9.18 -7.92
CA THR A 127 2.77 9.76 -7.77
C THR A 127 2.71 11.28 -7.49
N ASP A 128 1.82 12.01 -8.15
CA ASP A 128 1.65 13.46 -7.94
C ASP A 128 1.09 13.75 -6.55
N VAL A 129 0.05 13.03 -6.13
CA VAL A 129 -0.55 13.14 -4.79
C VAL A 129 0.53 12.91 -3.71
N ALA A 130 1.24 11.80 -3.77
CA ALA A 130 2.28 11.47 -2.79
C ALA A 130 3.41 12.52 -2.76
N THR A 131 3.82 13.02 -3.95
CA THR A 131 4.86 14.06 -4.05
C THR A 131 4.40 15.38 -3.42
N ARG A 132 3.15 15.78 -3.63
CA ARG A 132 2.58 17.03 -3.07
C ARG A 132 2.40 16.93 -1.56
N ILE A 133 1.96 15.77 -1.06
CA ILE A 133 1.83 15.51 0.37
C ILE A 133 3.21 15.58 1.04
N ALA A 134 4.22 14.89 0.51
CA ALA A 134 5.57 14.94 1.05
C ALA A 134 6.11 16.39 1.09
N LYS A 135 5.84 17.18 0.05
CA LYS A 135 6.20 18.60 0.02
C LYS A 135 5.44 19.42 1.06
N ALA A 136 4.14 19.18 1.26
CA ALA A 136 3.32 19.89 2.25
C ALA A 136 3.77 19.61 3.70
N LEU A 137 4.38 18.43 3.92
CA LEU A 137 4.97 18.03 5.20
C LEU A 137 6.47 18.36 5.31
N ASP A 138 7.03 19.17 4.39
CA ASP A 138 8.46 19.49 4.32
C ASP A 138 9.40 18.25 4.31
N ALA A 139 8.89 17.11 3.83
CA ALA A 139 9.66 15.89 3.70
C ALA A 139 10.60 15.95 2.47
N ARG A 140 11.80 15.42 2.65
CA ARG A 140 12.80 15.36 1.58
C ARG A 140 12.64 14.09 0.78
N ILE A 141 12.48 14.22 -0.53
CA ILE A 141 12.43 13.08 -1.44
C ILE A 141 13.76 13.02 -2.20
N SER A 142 14.52 11.95 -2.00
CA SER A 142 15.77 11.71 -2.71
C SER A 142 15.54 11.39 -4.20
N ARG A 143 16.62 11.40 -5.01
CA ARG A 143 16.54 11.03 -6.43
C ARG A 143 16.18 9.55 -6.65
N SER A 144 16.58 8.66 -5.74
CA SER A 144 16.23 7.24 -5.77
C SER A 144 14.76 7.02 -5.47
N GLU A 145 14.24 7.66 -4.43
CA GLU A 145 12.82 7.60 -4.05
C GLU A 145 11.92 8.15 -5.16
N LYS A 146 12.27 9.28 -5.77
CA LYS A 146 11.53 9.82 -6.94
C LYS A 146 11.46 8.82 -8.09
N ARG A 147 12.56 8.10 -8.36
CA ARG A 147 12.57 7.05 -9.41
C ARG A 147 11.68 5.87 -9.01
N SER A 148 11.76 5.43 -7.76
CA SER A 148 10.91 4.34 -7.24
C SER A 148 9.43 4.71 -7.30
N MET A 149 9.06 5.93 -6.90
CA MET A 149 7.67 6.42 -6.97
C MET A 149 7.16 6.53 -8.41
N ALA A 150 8.01 6.87 -9.37
CA ALA A 150 7.65 6.99 -10.78
C ALA A 150 7.57 5.65 -11.52
N THR A 151 7.90 4.53 -10.87
CA THR A 151 7.81 3.20 -11.49
C THR A 151 6.36 2.79 -11.65
N VAL A 152 5.93 2.57 -12.89
CA VAL A 152 4.59 2.10 -13.22
C VAL A 152 4.58 0.57 -13.16
N PRO A 153 3.72 -0.04 -12.33
CA PRO A 153 3.77 -1.49 -12.09
C PRO A 153 3.22 -2.31 -13.27
N THR A 154 2.33 -1.75 -14.06
CA THR A 154 1.78 -2.33 -15.30
C THR A 154 1.30 -1.21 -16.23
N GLN A 155 1.36 -1.43 -17.54
CA GLN A 155 0.75 -0.53 -18.53
C GLN A 155 -0.69 -0.93 -18.87
N ASN A 156 -1.15 -2.07 -18.36
CA ASN A 156 -2.48 -2.61 -18.63
C ASN A 156 -3.44 -2.23 -17.50
N VAL A 157 -4.34 -1.29 -17.77
CA VAL A 157 -5.33 -0.76 -16.81
C VAL A 157 -6.31 -1.86 -16.34
N GLU A 158 -6.66 -2.81 -17.23
CA GLU A 158 -7.54 -3.92 -16.85
C GLU A 158 -6.82 -4.89 -15.92
N ALA A 159 -5.53 -5.20 -16.20
CA ALA A 159 -4.70 -5.99 -15.29
C ALA A 159 -4.57 -5.33 -13.92
N TYR A 160 -4.40 -4.00 -13.89
CA TYR A 160 -4.39 -3.23 -12.64
C TYR A 160 -5.72 -3.33 -11.89
N THR A 161 -6.84 -3.18 -12.59
CA THR A 161 -8.20 -3.31 -12.01
C THR A 161 -8.41 -4.69 -11.39
N LEU A 162 -7.99 -5.76 -12.09
CA LEU A 162 -8.06 -7.13 -11.58
C LEU A 162 -7.16 -7.33 -10.37
N TYR A 163 -5.96 -6.75 -10.37
CA TYR A 163 -5.07 -6.76 -9.22
C TYR A 163 -5.73 -6.13 -7.99
N LEU A 164 -6.36 -4.96 -8.12
CA LEU A 164 -7.06 -4.31 -7.00
C LEU A 164 -8.21 -5.17 -6.46
N LYS A 165 -8.99 -5.82 -7.34
CA LYS A 165 -10.02 -6.79 -6.91
C LYS A 165 -9.41 -7.94 -6.12
N GLY A 166 -8.29 -8.48 -6.59
CA GLY A 166 -7.55 -9.51 -5.88
C GLY A 166 -7.08 -9.05 -4.49
N ARG A 167 -6.60 -7.81 -4.38
CA ARG A 167 -6.20 -7.21 -3.08
C ARG A 167 -7.39 -7.11 -2.12
N THR A 168 -8.54 -6.65 -2.61
CA THR A 168 -9.76 -6.56 -1.78
C THR A 168 -10.18 -7.91 -1.25
N GLU A 169 -10.20 -8.95 -2.09
CA GLU A 169 -10.55 -10.30 -1.65
C GLU A 169 -9.53 -10.87 -0.65
N TYR A 170 -8.23 -10.63 -0.87
CA TYR A 170 -7.17 -11.02 0.08
C TYR A 170 -7.40 -10.45 1.48
N PHE A 171 -7.80 -9.18 1.59
CA PHE A 171 -8.02 -8.51 2.87
C PHE A 171 -9.31 -8.92 3.60
N ASN A 172 -10.15 -9.76 3.01
CA ASN A 172 -11.23 -10.42 3.74
C ASN A 172 -10.71 -11.43 4.77
N TYR A 173 -9.45 -11.86 4.65
CA TYR A 173 -8.77 -12.83 5.52
C TYR A 173 -9.59 -14.11 5.74
N THR A 174 -10.21 -14.59 4.66
CA THR A 174 -10.93 -15.88 4.63
C THR A 174 -10.35 -16.78 3.55
N TYR A 175 -10.44 -18.08 3.73
CA TYR A 175 -9.96 -19.04 2.73
C TYR A 175 -10.60 -18.79 1.35
N GLU A 176 -11.92 -18.57 1.30
CA GLU A 176 -12.63 -18.20 0.07
C GLU A 176 -12.09 -16.88 -0.54
N GLY A 177 -11.79 -15.90 0.30
CA GLY A 177 -11.17 -14.64 -0.13
C GLY A 177 -9.80 -14.85 -0.76
N PHE A 178 -8.98 -15.74 -0.18
CA PHE A 178 -7.67 -16.07 -0.77
C PHE A 178 -7.81 -16.80 -2.12
N GLU A 179 -8.75 -17.74 -2.26
CA GLU A 179 -9.03 -18.39 -3.55
C GLU A 179 -9.47 -17.38 -4.62
N LYS A 180 -10.42 -16.49 -4.31
CA LYS A 180 -10.88 -15.45 -5.21
C LYS A 180 -9.75 -14.49 -5.58
N SER A 181 -8.91 -14.12 -4.62
CA SER A 181 -7.76 -13.25 -4.87
C SER A 181 -6.79 -13.86 -5.89
N VAL A 182 -6.45 -15.14 -5.73
CA VAL A 182 -5.62 -15.90 -6.68
C VAL A 182 -6.25 -15.90 -8.08
N ASP A 183 -7.55 -16.09 -8.19
CA ASP A 183 -8.22 -16.08 -9.48
C ASP A 183 -8.17 -14.72 -10.17
N TYR A 184 -8.34 -13.62 -9.43
CA TYR A 184 -8.17 -12.28 -9.97
C TYR A 184 -6.73 -11.99 -10.40
N TYR A 185 -5.72 -12.39 -9.61
CA TYR A 185 -4.31 -12.23 -9.99
C TYR A 185 -3.96 -13.06 -11.22
N ARG A 186 -4.45 -14.28 -11.35
CA ARG A 186 -4.29 -15.10 -12.56
C ARG A 186 -4.89 -14.43 -13.79
N GLN A 187 -6.06 -13.80 -13.66
CA GLN A 187 -6.65 -13.04 -14.76
C GLN A 187 -5.80 -11.83 -15.11
N ALA A 188 -5.29 -11.07 -14.13
CA ALA A 188 -4.38 -9.97 -14.36
C ALA A 188 -3.11 -10.42 -15.11
N LEU A 189 -2.54 -11.57 -14.72
CA LEU A 189 -1.35 -12.15 -15.35
C LEU A 189 -1.57 -12.70 -16.77
N LYS A 190 -2.82 -13.03 -17.14
CA LYS A 190 -3.17 -13.33 -18.54
C LYS A 190 -3.09 -12.07 -19.42
N LEU A 191 -3.40 -10.89 -18.86
CA LEU A 191 -3.36 -9.61 -19.56
C LEU A 191 -1.95 -8.99 -19.56
N ASP A 192 -1.22 -9.15 -18.45
CA ASP A 192 0.17 -8.71 -18.33
C ASP A 192 1.01 -9.78 -17.58
N PRO A 193 1.67 -10.68 -18.31
CA PRO A 193 2.52 -11.72 -17.71
C PRO A 193 3.77 -11.16 -16.98
N SER A 194 4.07 -9.87 -17.13
CA SER A 194 5.18 -9.18 -16.44
C SER A 194 4.76 -8.43 -15.19
N TYR A 195 3.48 -8.53 -14.77
CA TYR A 195 2.95 -7.81 -13.63
C TYR A 195 3.43 -8.41 -12.30
N ALA A 196 4.59 -7.97 -11.81
CA ALA A 196 5.26 -8.50 -10.63
C ALA A 196 4.41 -8.43 -9.35
N LEU A 197 3.62 -7.36 -9.15
CA LEU A 197 2.73 -7.23 -7.99
C LEU A 197 1.65 -8.31 -7.94
N ALA A 198 1.12 -8.73 -9.10
CA ALA A 198 0.12 -9.82 -9.13
C ALA A 198 0.74 -11.16 -8.71
N TYR A 199 1.99 -11.44 -9.10
CA TYR A 199 2.70 -12.62 -8.60
C TYR A 199 2.97 -12.54 -7.09
N SER A 200 3.36 -11.36 -6.58
CA SER A 200 3.54 -11.15 -5.15
C SER A 200 2.24 -11.41 -4.37
N GLY A 201 1.11 -10.85 -4.85
CA GLY A 201 -0.21 -11.09 -4.26
C GLY A 201 -0.62 -12.56 -4.27
N MET A 202 -0.31 -13.31 -5.34
CA MET A 202 -0.51 -14.77 -5.36
C MET A 202 0.34 -15.46 -4.31
N GLY A 203 1.60 -15.05 -4.14
CA GLY A 203 2.49 -15.58 -3.11
C GLY A 203 1.92 -15.39 -1.71
N ASP A 204 1.41 -14.19 -1.41
CA ASP A 204 0.74 -13.90 -0.15
C ASP A 204 -0.49 -14.78 0.07
N SER A 205 -1.38 -14.88 -0.93
CA SER A 205 -2.63 -15.65 -0.82
C SER A 205 -2.36 -17.14 -0.62
N TYR A 206 -1.43 -17.71 -1.37
CA TYR A 206 -1.03 -19.11 -1.17
C TYR A 206 -0.36 -19.34 0.19
N GLY A 207 0.43 -18.36 0.69
CA GLY A 207 1.02 -18.43 2.02
C GLY A 207 -0.05 -18.51 3.11
N GLN A 208 -1.12 -17.72 3.01
CA GLN A 208 -2.26 -17.78 3.94
C GLN A 208 -3.04 -19.09 3.82
N MET A 209 -3.29 -19.58 2.60
CA MET A 209 -3.95 -20.87 2.38
C MET A 209 -3.13 -22.03 2.98
N PHE A 210 -1.79 -21.96 2.90
CA PHE A 210 -0.92 -22.93 3.57
C PHE A 210 -1.05 -22.84 5.09
N LEU A 211 -1.12 -21.63 5.66
CA LEU A 211 -1.30 -21.45 7.11
C LEU A 211 -2.61 -22.10 7.58
N ASP A 212 -3.69 -21.97 6.80
CA ASP A 212 -5.01 -22.48 7.17
C ASP A 212 -5.10 -24.00 7.12
N ASN A 213 -4.50 -24.67 6.13
CA ASN A 213 -4.73 -26.10 5.90
C ASN A 213 -3.47 -26.99 5.89
N GLN A 214 -2.28 -26.39 5.95
CA GLN A 214 -0.98 -27.09 5.95
C GLN A 214 -0.74 -27.96 4.71
N ASP A 215 -1.40 -27.67 3.57
CA ASP A 215 -1.16 -28.37 2.32
C ASP A 215 0.15 -27.86 1.68
N GLU A 216 1.13 -28.76 1.53
CA GLU A 216 2.45 -28.46 0.97
C GLU A 216 2.38 -27.84 -0.43
N LEU A 217 1.35 -28.16 -1.22
CA LEU A 217 1.14 -27.55 -2.55
C LEU A 217 1.08 -26.01 -2.46
N TYR A 218 0.37 -25.48 -1.46
CA TYR A 218 0.27 -24.01 -1.33
C TYR A 218 1.58 -23.37 -0.87
N SER A 219 2.38 -24.07 -0.08
CA SER A 219 3.71 -23.60 0.28
C SER A 219 4.62 -23.49 -0.95
N GLU A 220 4.60 -24.50 -1.81
CA GLU A 220 5.36 -24.51 -3.08
C GLU A 220 4.89 -23.39 -4.02
N LEU A 221 3.57 -23.22 -4.18
CA LEU A 221 2.98 -22.18 -5.03
C LEU A 221 3.29 -20.77 -4.50
N SER A 222 3.31 -20.57 -3.19
CA SER A 222 3.71 -19.31 -2.55
C SER A 222 5.17 -18.99 -2.84
N VAL A 223 6.05 -19.94 -2.65
CA VAL A 223 7.49 -19.81 -2.97
C VAL A 223 7.69 -19.48 -4.45
N GLN A 224 7.12 -20.26 -5.37
CA GLN A 224 7.24 -20.05 -6.81
C GLN A 224 6.73 -18.67 -7.24
N SER A 225 5.58 -18.24 -6.68
CA SER A 225 4.97 -16.95 -7.01
C SER A 225 5.84 -15.78 -6.53
N SER A 226 6.33 -15.82 -5.29
CA SER A 226 7.21 -14.78 -4.75
C SER A 226 8.55 -14.71 -5.50
N GLU A 227 9.15 -15.85 -5.84
CA GLU A 227 10.37 -15.92 -6.67
C GLU A 227 10.14 -15.37 -8.07
N LYS A 228 8.99 -15.67 -8.68
CA LYS A 228 8.62 -15.12 -9.98
C LYS A 228 8.49 -13.61 -9.94
N ALA A 229 7.82 -13.05 -8.91
CA ALA A 229 7.72 -11.63 -8.70
C ALA A 229 9.11 -10.96 -8.64
N LEU A 230 10.02 -11.51 -7.82
CA LEU A 230 11.38 -11.00 -7.65
C LEU A 230 12.25 -11.20 -8.91
N SER A 231 12.00 -12.22 -9.73
CA SER A 231 12.70 -12.41 -11.01
C SER A 231 12.33 -11.34 -12.04
N ILE A 232 11.10 -10.79 -11.96
CA ILE A 232 10.61 -9.70 -12.83
C ILE A 232 11.09 -8.35 -12.29
N ASN A 233 10.96 -8.13 -10.99
CA ASN A 233 11.41 -6.91 -10.33
C ASN A 233 12.14 -7.25 -9.03
N LYS A 234 13.48 -7.23 -9.09
CA LYS A 234 14.36 -7.51 -7.94
C LYS A 234 14.30 -6.50 -6.80
N ASP A 235 13.72 -5.33 -7.05
CA ASP A 235 13.55 -4.26 -6.06
C ASP A 235 12.06 -4.10 -5.65
N LEU A 236 11.26 -5.17 -5.79
CA LEU A 236 9.86 -5.21 -5.38
C LEU A 236 9.76 -5.58 -3.89
N ALA A 237 9.42 -4.60 -3.07
CA ALA A 237 9.31 -4.78 -1.62
C ALA A 237 8.24 -5.83 -1.24
N GLU A 238 7.09 -5.83 -1.93
CA GLU A 238 6.00 -6.79 -1.75
C GLU A 238 6.43 -8.23 -2.09
N GLY A 239 7.33 -8.40 -3.05
CA GLY A 239 7.90 -9.72 -3.39
C GLY A 239 8.74 -10.30 -2.25
N TYR A 240 9.56 -9.47 -1.62
CA TYR A 240 10.31 -9.85 -0.42
C TYR A 240 9.40 -10.15 0.77
N LYS A 241 8.36 -9.36 0.98
CA LYS A 241 7.36 -9.58 2.03
C LYS A 241 6.65 -10.93 1.84
N ALA A 242 6.17 -11.22 0.63
CA ALA A 242 5.53 -12.49 0.32
C ALA A 242 6.49 -13.68 0.57
N ARG A 243 7.76 -13.54 0.19
CA ARG A 243 8.79 -14.56 0.48
C ARG A 243 9.05 -14.71 1.97
N ALA A 244 9.11 -13.61 2.73
CA ALA A 244 9.29 -13.63 4.18
C ALA A 244 8.14 -14.35 4.88
N LEU A 245 6.90 -14.09 4.46
CA LEU A 245 5.70 -14.70 5.00
C LEU A 245 5.78 -16.24 4.92
N ILE A 246 5.99 -16.78 3.72
CA ILE A 246 6.04 -18.24 3.56
C ILE A 246 7.28 -18.85 4.23
N SER A 247 8.44 -18.16 4.22
CA SER A 247 9.63 -18.63 4.92
C SER A 247 9.41 -18.73 6.43
N SER A 248 8.65 -17.78 7.02
CA SER A 248 8.24 -17.81 8.42
C SER A 248 7.37 -19.03 8.71
N TYR A 249 6.36 -19.30 7.90
CA TYR A 249 5.44 -20.44 8.08
C TYR A 249 6.14 -21.79 7.90
N LEU A 250 7.19 -21.85 7.08
CA LEU A 250 8.03 -23.04 6.91
C LEU A 250 9.11 -23.19 8.00
N GLY A 251 9.14 -22.30 9.01
CA GLY A 251 10.15 -22.32 10.07
C GLY A 251 11.55 -21.89 9.64
N ARG A 252 11.71 -21.30 8.44
CA ARG A 252 12.98 -20.78 7.90
C ARG A 252 13.24 -19.37 8.42
N ILE A 253 13.38 -19.24 9.73
CA ILE A 253 13.38 -17.93 10.44
C ILE A 253 14.47 -16.99 9.95
N SER A 254 15.70 -17.48 9.70
CA SER A 254 16.80 -16.64 9.21
C SER A 254 16.46 -16.04 7.84
N GLU A 255 15.94 -16.84 6.91
CA GLU A 255 15.50 -16.38 5.59
C GLU A 255 14.37 -15.35 5.72
N ALA A 256 13.38 -15.61 6.58
CA ALA A 256 12.26 -14.68 6.80
C ALA A 256 12.74 -13.32 7.30
N ILE A 257 13.68 -13.29 8.25
CA ILE A 257 14.29 -12.05 8.77
C ILE A 257 15.03 -11.30 7.66
N ASP A 258 15.84 -11.98 6.86
CA ASP A 258 16.61 -11.33 5.79
C ASP A 258 15.69 -10.76 4.69
N MET A 259 14.62 -11.50 4.33
CA MET A 259 13.63 -11.03 3.36
C MET A 259 12.84 -9.83 3.90
N ASN A 260 12.42 -9.86 5.18
CA ASN A 260 11.75 -8.71 5.80
C ASN A 260 12.65 -7.48 5.87
N LYS A 261 13.91 -7.62 6.28
CA LYS A 261 14.87 -6.50 6.25
C LYS A 261 14.96 -5.88 4.86
N ARG A 262 15.04 -6.73 3.82
CA ARG A 262 15.12 -6.23 2.45
C ARG A 262 13.83 -5.53 2.02
N ALA A 263 12.65 -6.03 2.41
CA ALA A 263 11.39 -5.36 2.16
C ALA A 263 11.35 -3.96 2.81
N ILE A 264 11.78 -3.85 4.07
CA ILE A 264 11.85 -2.58 4.81
C ILE A 264 12.81 -1.59 4.14
N GLU A 265 14.01 -2.03 3.73
CA GLU A 265 14.98 -1.20 2.99
C GLU A 265 14.39 -0.63 1.68
N LEU A 266 13.47 -1.37 1.07
CA LEU A 266 12.77 -0.97 -0.17
C LEU A 266 11.51 -0.13 0.10
N GLY A 267 11.21 0.21 1.36
CA GLY A 267 10.11 1.07 1.74
C GLY A 267 8.82 0.33 2.09
N TYR A 268 8.88 -0.98 2.38
CA TYR A 268 7.71 -1.72 2.87
C TYR A 268 7.59 -1.57 4.39
N PHE A 269 6.67 -0.75 4.83
CA PHE A 269 6.38 -0.55 6.24
C PHE A 269 4.96 -1.03 6.57
N THR A 270 4.85 -2.18 7.24
CA THR A 270 3.60 -2.63 7.84
C THR A 270 3.82 -2.92 9.33
N ALA A 271 2.73 -2.93 10.10
CA ALA A 271 2.78 -3.32 11.51
C ALA A 271 3.30 -4.76 11.72
N GLU A 272 3.30 -5.59 10.68
CA GLU A 272 3.85 -6.96 10.68
C GLU A 272 5.38 -7.01 10.55
N SER A 273 6.01 -5.87 10.26
CA SER A 273 7.46 -5.76 10.03
C SER A 273 8.26 -5.36 11.28
N ASN A 274 7.60 -5.18 12.43
CA ASN A 274 8.22 -4.79 13.72
C ASN A 274 8.27 -5.93 14.70
#